data_e86c195930634b54051f1fca47b6c4d6
#
_entry.id   e86c195930634b54051f1fca47b6c4d6
#
_cell.length_a   1.000
_cell.length_b   1.000
_cell.length_c   1.000
_cell.angle_alpha   90.00
_cell.angle_beta   90.00
_cell.angle_gamma   90.00
#
_symmetry.space_group_name_H-M   'P 1'
#
loop_
_entity.id
_entity.type
_entity.pdbx_description
1 polymer ?
#
loop_
_entity_poly.entity_id
_entity_poly.type
_entity_poly.pdbx_seq_one_letter_code
_entity_poly.pdbx_strand_id
1 'polypeptide(L)'
;MAALVVCVSGLSAAGNETITDAEALAIVHRHCSTCHAARPTHPAFDGPPNGVILETIADLREYAFRIYAQTVQNKAMPLGNQTGMTDDERAALGRWLKAMP
;
A
#
# COMPACT_ATOMS: atom_id res chain seq x y z
N MET A 1 -30.73 -23.54 -10.01
CA MET A 1 -30.92 -22.90 -8.99
C MET A 1 -29.77 -22.49 -8.19
N ALA A 2 -29.04 -23.16 -7.74
CA ALA A 2 -28.01 -22.82 -6.83
C ALA A 2 -26.87 -22.03 -7.37
N ALA A 3 -26.83 -21.86 -8.59
CA ALA A 3 -25.67 -21.27 -9.20
C ALA A 3 -25.34 -19.88 -8.78
N LEU A 4 -26.30 -19.17 -8.36
CA LEU A 4 -26.05 -17.83 -8.06
C LEU A 4 -25.16 -17.60 -6.93
N VAL A 5 -25.12 -18.47 -6.10
CA VAL A 5 -24.38 -18.33 -4.91
C VAL A 5 -22.93 -18.00 -5.12
N VAL A 6 -22.43 -18.52 -6.18
CA VAL A 6 -21.02 -18.38 -6.44
C VAL A 6 -20.54 -16.98 -6.55
N CYS A 7 -21.33 -16.15 -7.11
CA CYS A 7 -20.87 -14.81 -7.39
C CYS A 7 -20.58 -14.02 -6.17
N VAL A 8 -21.24 -14.34 -5.11
CA VAL A 8 -21.14 -13.55 -3.94
C VAL A 8 -19.82 -13.66 -3.23
N SER A 9 -19.25 -14.83 -3.30
CA SER A 9 -18.04 -15.04 -2.56
C SER A 9 -16.88 -14.16 -3.01
N GLY A 10 -16.86 -13.80 -4.27
CA GLY A 10 -15.80 -12.95 -4.74
C GLY A 10 -15.83 -11.56 -4.17
N LEU A 11 -17.01 -11.10 -3.82
CA LEU A 11 -17.14 -9.76 -3.31
C LEU A 11 -16.75 -9.63 -1.86
N SER A 12 -17.02 -10.63 -1.09
CA SER A 12 -16.77 -10.53 0.31
C SER A 12 -15.30 -10.56 0.68
N ALA A 13 -14.48 -11.02 -0.21
CA ALA A 13 -13.07 -11.13 0.07
C ALA A 13 -12.40 -9.79 0.29
N ALA A 14 -12.90 -8.76 -0.31
CA ALA A 14 -12.23 -7.48 -0.29
C ALA A 14 -12.17 -6.83 1.07
N GLY A 15 -13.08 -7.11 1.95
CA GLY A 15 -13.18 -6.38 3.20
C GLY A 15 -12.21 -6.77 4.28
N ASN A 16 -11.95 -8.05 4.45
CA ASN A 16 -11.27 -8.55 5.64
C ASN A 16 -10.03 -9.37 5.40
N GLU A 17 -9.80 -9.80 4.20
CA GLU A 17 -8.69 -10.69 3.93
C GLU A 17 -7.39 -9.96 3.82
N THR A 18 -6.32 -10.61 4.23
CA THR A 18 -4.98 -10.08 4.05
C THR A 18 -4.57 -10.28 2.60
N ILE A 19 -4.09 -9.24 1.99
CA ILE A 19 -3.63 -9.29 0.61
C ILE A 19 -2.28 -10.00 0.53
N THR A 20 -1.91 -10.41 -0.67
CA THR A 20 -0.61 -11.05 -0.90
C THR A 20 0.52 -10.02 -0.90
N ASP A 21 1.75 -10.51 -0.79
CA ASP A 21 2.93 -9.64 -0.91
C ASP A 21 2.92 -8.90 -2.24
N ALA A 22 2.57 -9.57 -3.32
CA ALA A 22 2.54 -8.95 -4.63
C ALA A 22 1.49 -7.85 -4.71
N GLU A 23 0.35 -8.06 -4.09
CA GLU A 23 -0.71 -7.05 -4.07
C GLU A 23 -0.31 -5.85 -3.22
N ALA A 24 0.34 -6.09 -2.09
CA ALA A 24 0.85 -5.02 -1.24
C ALA A 24 1.89 -4.20 -1.99
N LEU A 25 2.80 -4.87 -2.68
CA LEU A 25 3.84 -4.19 -3.44
C LEU A 25 3.23 -3.36 -4.58
N ALA A 26 2.19 -3.87 -5.22
CA ALA A 26 1.52 -3.13 -6.28
C ALA A 26 0.88 -1.83 -5.75
N ILE A 27 0.27 -1.88 -4.58
CA ILE A 27 -0.29 -0.70 -3.94
C ILE A 27 0.83 0.32 -3.65
N VAL A 28 1.93 -0.15 -3.09
CA VAL A 28 3.06 0.71 -2.75
C VAL A 28 3.70 1.31 -4.01
N HIS A 29 3.87 0.53 -5.05
CA HIS A 29 4.42 1.06 -6.30
C HIS A 29 3.53 2.15 -6.88
N ARG A 30 2.24 1.98 -6.77
CA ARG A 30 1.30 2.95 -7.32
C ARG A 30 1.28 4.25 -6.53
N HIS A 31 1.40 4.17 -5.21
CA HIS A 31 1.15 5.31 -4.33
C HIS A 31 2.38 5.85 -3.61
N CYS A 32 3.45 5.12 -3.53
CA CYS A 32 4.61 5.49 -2.73
C CYS A 32 5.88 5.65 -3.56
N SER A 33 6.08 4.75 -4.52
CA SER A 33 7.36 4.68 -5.23
C SER A 33 7.58 5.84 -6.21
N THR A 34 6.55 6.61 -6.51
CA THR A 34 6.74 7.79 -7.35
C THR A 34 7.68 8.79 -6.68
N CYS A 35 7.70 8.82 -5.35
CA CYS A 35 8.60 9.66 -4.58
C CYS A 35 9.66 8.83 -3.86
N HIS A 36 9.25 7.70 -3.28
CA HIS A 36 10.13 6.86 -2.46
C HIS A 36 10.79 5.77 -3.28
N ALA A 37 11.61 6.18 -4.22
CA ALA A 37 12.40 5.31 -5.08
C ALA A 37 13.81 5.86 -5.17
N ALA A 38 14.76 5.02 -5.56
CA ALA A 38 16.14 5.47 -5.75
C ALA A 38 16.17 6.60 -6.77
N ARG A 39 15.29 6.52 -7.79
CA ARG A 39 15.15 7.57 -8.80
C ARG A 39 13.67 7.93 -8.91
N PRO A 40 13.20 8.88 -8.09
CA PRO A 40 11.79 9.24 -8.11
C PRO A 40 11.36 9.75 -9.47
N THR A 41 10.12 9.43 -9.84
CA THR A 41 9.52 9.96 -11.05
C THR A 41 8.71 11.22 -10.78
N HIS A 42 8.40 11.50 -9.53
CA HIS A 42 7.66 12.70 -9.16
C HIS A 42 8.58 13.93 -9.36
N PRO A 43 8.10 14.94 -10.07
CA PRO A 43 8.96 16.09 -10.44
C PRO A 43 9.49 16.91 -9.27
N ALA A 44 8.88 16.80 -8.11
CA ALA A 44 9.31 17.58 -6.95
C ALA A 44 10.54 17.01 -6.25
N PHE A 45 10.97 15.79 -6.60
CA PHE A 45 12.05 15.12 -5.87
C PHE A 45 13.16 14.66 -6.80
N ASP A 46 14.38 15.00 -6.44
CA ASP A 46 15.56 14.51 -7.15
C ASP A 46 16.05 13.17 -6.60
N GLY A 47 15.70 12.87 -5.39
CA GLY A 47 16.03 11.62 -4.73
C GLY A 47 14.95 11.26 -3.74
N PRO A 48 15.04 10.10 -3.09
CA PRO A 48 13.99 9.68 -2.17
C PRO A 48 13.93 10.61 -0.96
N PRO A 49 12.73 11.13 -0.64
CA PRO A 49 12.60 12.01 0.52
C PRO A 49 13.02 11.27 1.79
N ASN A 50 13.83 11.93 2.60
CA ASN A 50 14.41 11.38 3.82
C ASN A 50 15.21 10.08 3.61
N GLY A 51 15.62 9.82 2.38
CA GLY A 51 16.35 8.59 2.07
C GLY A 51 15.52 7.33 2.10
N VAL A 52 14.20 7.45 2.14
CA VAL A 52 13.32 6.28 2.25
C VAL A 52 12.99 5.74 0.87
N ILE A 53 13.38 4.50 0.63
CA ILE A 53 13.12 3.81 -0.64
C ILE A 53 12.11 2.70 -0.36
N LEU A 54 11.04 2.66 -1.16
CA LEU A 54 9.97 1.67 -1.02
C LEU A 54 9.72 1.01 -2.37
N GLU A 55 10.64 0.12 -2.76
CA GLU A 55 10.59 -0.54 -4.06
C GLU A 55 10.42 -2.04 -3.97
N THR A 56 10.84 -2.65 -2.87
CA THR A 56 10.84 -4.11 -2.72
C THR A 56 10.13 -4.52 -1.45
N ILE A 57 9.80 -5.80 -1.36
CA ILE A 57 9.20 -6.33 -0.13
C ILE A 57 10.14 -6.14 1.07
N ALA A 58 11.44 -6.28 0.85
CA ALA A 58 12.41 -6.05 1.92
C ALA A 58 12.34 -4.61 2.42
N ASP A 59 12.18 -3.65 1.52
CA ASP A 59 11.99 -2.26 1.90
C ASP A 59 10.75 -2.08 2.74
N LEU A 60 9.65 -2.72 2.35
CA LEU A 60 8.41 -2.61 3.09
C LEU A 60 8.52 -3.19 4.49
N ARG A 61 9.28 -4.26 4.65
CA ARG A 61 9.52 -4.83 5.96
C ARG A 61 10.35 -3.93 6.83
N GLU A 62 11.36 -3.32 6.23
CA GLU A 62 12.26 -2.42 6.96
C GLU A 62 11.49 -1.21 7.50
N TYR A 63 10.61 -0.65 6.71
CA TYR A 63 9.89 0.56 7.07
C TYR A 63 8.44 0.33 7.49
N ALA A 64 8.08 -0.92 7.79
CA ALA A 64 6.69 -1.28 8.05
C ALA A 64 5.99 -0.40 9.08
N PHE A 65 6.65 -0.13 10.20
CA PHE A 65 6.07 0.69 11.25
C PHE A 65 5.81 2.12 10.76
N ARG A 66 6.77 2.68 10.04
CA ARG A 66 6.65 4.05 9.53
C ARG A 66 5.61 4.15 8.43
N ILE A 67 5.54 3.15 7.57
CA ILE A 67 4.52 3.11 6.52
C ILE A 67 3.14 3.08 7.18
N TYR A 68 2.96 2.24 8.19
CA TYR A 68 1.69 2.14 8.89
C TYR A 68 1.31 3.49 9.53
N ALA A 69 2.24 4.11 10.22
CA ALA A 69 1.99 5.38 10.88
C ALA A 69 1.58 6.47 9.88
N GLN A 70 2.29 6.57 8.77
CA GLN A 70 2.07 7.66 7.82
C GLN A 70 0.88 7.41 6.89
N THR A 71 0.58 6.16 6.60
CA THR A 71 -0.43 5.81 5.61
C THR A 71 -1.77 5.48 6.25
N VAL A 72 -1.75 4.75 7.34
CA VAL A 72 -2.97 4.24 7.97
C VAL A 72 -3.41 5.10 9.14
N GLN A 73 -2.50 5.44 10.02
CA GLN A 73 -2.85 6.21 11.21
C GLN A 73 -3.03 7.70 10.93
N ASN A 74 -2.01 8.33 10.38
CA ASN A 74 -2.04 9.76 10.12
C ASN A 74 -2.64 10.14 8.79
N LYS A 75 -2.55 9.24 7.83
CA LYS A 75 -2.96 9.48 6.45
C LYS A 75 -2.23 10.67 5.83
N ALA A 76 -1.02 10.93 6.31
CA ALA A 76 -0.18 11.97 5.76
C ALA A 76 0.40 11.56 4.40
N MET A 77 0.51 10.27 4.15
CA MET A 77 1.01 9.73 2.89
C MET A 77 -0.06 8.87 2.22
N PRO A 78 -0.17 8.84 0.92
CA PRO A 78 0.62 9.62 -0.05
C PRO A 78 0.37 11.11 0.16
N LEU A 79 1.40 11.92 -0.10
CA LEU A 79 1.35 13.34 0.16
C LEU A 79 0.20 14.00 -0.60
N GLY A 80 -0.69 14.67 0.14
CA GLY A 80 -1.87 15.28 -0.46
C GLY A 80 -2.79 14.33 -1.19
N ASN A 81 -2.60 13.04 -0.99
CA ASN A 81 -3.29 11.96 -1.70
C ASN A 81 -3.28 12.17 -3.23
N GLN A 82 -2.17 12.66 -3.74
CA GLN A 82 -2.06 12.99 -5.16
C GLN A 82 -2.21 11.79 -6.07
N THR A 83 -1.88 10.60 -5.59
CA THR A 83 -2.00 9.38 -6.38
C THR A 83 -3.37 8.72 -6.29
N GLY A 84 -4.25 9.26 -5.45
CA GLY A 84 -5.61 8.76 -5.34
C GLY A 84 -5.75 7.43 -4.60
N MET A 85 -5.02 7.27 -3.51
CA MET A 85 -5.13 6.06 -2.71
C MET A 85 -6.51 5.98 -2.08
N THR A 86 -7.17 4.84 -2.23
CA THR A 86 -8.52 4.64 -1.70
C THR A 86 -8.48 4.18 -0.25
N ASP A 87 -9.60 4.33 0.43
CA ASP A 87 -9.73 3.84 1.81
C ASP A 87 -9.55 2.33 1.86
N ASP A 88 -10.04 1.62 0.86
CA ASP A 88 -9.89 0.17 0.79
C ASP A 88 -8.41 -0.22 0.65
N GLU A 89 -7.67 0.51 -0.16
CA GLU A 89 -6.23 0.27 -0.30
C GLU A 89 -5.49 0.53 1.01
N ARG A 90 -5.85 1.61 1.71
CA ARG A 90 -5.22 1.89 3.00
C ARG A 90 -5.50 0.79 4.01
N ALA A 91 -6.74 0.33 4.06
CA ALA A 91 -7.13 -0.72 4.98
C ALA A 91 -6.45 -2.03 4.65
N ALA A 92 -6.39 -2.36 3.37
CA ALA A 92 -5.74 -3.60 2.93
C ALA A 92 -4.24 -3.58 3.23
N LEU A 93 -3.59 -2.49 2.92
CA LEU A 93 -2.17 -2.33 3.22
C LEU A 93 -1.92 -2.38 4.73
N GLY A 94 -2.79 -1.76 5.50
CA GLY A 94 -2.69 -1.77 6.95
C GLY A 94 -2.75 -3.19 7.53
N ARG A 95 -3.68 -4.00 7.04
CA ARG A 95 -3.79 -5.39 7.49
C ARG A 95 -2.54 -6.19 7.13
N TRP A 96 -2.01 -5.97 5.93
CA TRP A 96 -0.82 -6.65 5.48
C TRP A 96 0.39 -6.28 6.35
N LEU A 97 0.54 -5.00 6.65
CA LEU A 97 1.64 -4.52 7.49
C LEU A 97 1.55 -5.09 8.90
N LYS A 98 0.36 -5.16 9.46
CA LYS A 98 0.17 -5.69 10.81
C LYS A 98 0.39 -7.19 10.90
N ALA A 99 0.22 -7.90 9.82
CA ALA A 99 0.40 -9.34 9.80
C ALA A 99 1.87 -9.76 9.71
N MET A 100 2.76 -8.81 9.51
CA MET A 100 4.19 -9.14 9.46
C MET A 100 4.70 -9.57 10.82
N PRO A 101 5.60 -10.56 10.86
CA PRO A 101 6.22 -11.00 12.09
C PRO A 101 7.18 -9.95 12.65
#